data_968bf8185031a6280467e175067fa137
#
_entry.id   968bf8185031a6280467e175067fa137
#
_cell.length_a   1.000
_cell.length_b   1.000
_cell.length_c   1.000
_cell.angle_alpha   90.00
_cell.angle_beta   90.00
_cell.angle_gamma   90.00
#
_symmetry.space_group_name_H-M   'P 1'
#
loop_
_entity.id
_entity.type
_entity.pdbx_description
1 polymer ?
#
loop_
_entity_poly.entity_id
_entity_poly.type
_entity_poly.pdbx_seq_one_letter_code
_entity_poly.pdbx_strand_id
1 'polypeptide(L)'
;PLVYENRKYHIDFHLLEECFKHSKVFVLISPHNPTGTIWNKEVLIKIINLAKKHNVFIISDDVHADFTLTNDSHYLISSLDEWVANHSMICLSPAKTFNIPGLEIANLIIENKEIREKFIKEMMALGIHNPNYFSIPAIISLYKYCTDWVIYLKEYIKNNKKIVKEFFNEYIPLLDITESDGTYLLWINYKKLSINENELAYWINNLSRVKVSLGSEFGKEGDGFFRMNVAMPREKLLEALNRIKNGFCLLNNREI
;
A
#
# COMPACT_ATOMS: atom_id res chain seq x y z
N PRO A 1 -1.03 10.70 -12.21
CA PRO A 1 -0.27 10.75 -10.95
C PRO A 1 -1.11 11.32 -9.81
N LEU A 2 -0.78 10.94 -8.56
CA LEU A 2 -1.35 11.54 -7.36
C LEU A 2 -0.63 12.85 -7.04
N VAL A 3 -1.36 13.80 -6.44
CA VAL A 3 -0.79 15.07 -5.99
C VAL A 3 -0.33 14.92 -4.55
N TYR A 4 0.95 15.26 -4.29
CA TYR A 4 1.53 15.27 -2.94
C TYR A 4 1.56 16.69 -2.40
N GLU A 5 0.81 16.94 -1.33
CA GLU A 5 0.73 18.23 -0.68
C GLU A 5 0.54 18.06 0.83
N ASN A 6 1.22 18.87 1.64
CA ASN A 6 1.12 18.84 3.10
C ASN A 6 1.29 17.43 3.71
N ARG A 7 2.23 16.63 3.17
CA ARG A 7 2.51 15.24 3.55
C ARG A 7 1.35 14.26 3.30
N LYS A 8 0.39 14.61 2.46
CA LYS A 8 -0.74 13.77 2.05
C LYS A 8 -0.82 13.64 0.55
N TYR A 9 -1.46 12.57 0.11
CA TYR A 9 -1.74 12.36 -1.30
C TYR A 9 -3.21 12.59 -1.61
N HIS A 10 -3.46 13.25 -2.72
CA HIS A 10 -4.79 13.55 -3.23
C HIS A 10 -4.92 13.13 -4.69
N ILE A 11 -6.17 12.88 -5.12
CA ILE A 11 -6.49 12.64 -6.52
C ILE A 11 -6.82 13.97 -7.18
N ASP A 12 -6.14 14.28 -8.27
CA ASP A 12 -6.57 15.32 -9.21
C ASP A 12 -7.72 14.74 -10.07
N PHE A 13 -8.94 15.13 -9.74
CA PHE A 13 -10.13 14.63 -10.43
C PHE A 13 -10.28 15.14 -11.86
N HIS A 14 -9.71 16.30 -12.19
CA HIS A 14 -9.68 16.78 -13.56
C HIS A 14 -8.78 15.90 -14.43
N LEU A 15 -7.56 15.64 -13.94
CA LEU A 15 -6.63 14.75 -14.62
C LEU A 15 -7.17 13.31 -14.70
N LEU A 16 -7.81 12.82 -13.62
CA LEU A 16 -8.43 11.50 -13.62
C LEU A 16 -9.52 11.39 -14.68
N GLU A 17 -10.35 12.40 -14.81
CA GLU A 17 -11.42 12.43 -15.84
C GLU A 17 -10.83 12.43 -17.26
N GLU A 18 -9.79 13.22 -17.52
CA GLU A 18 -9.10 13.20 -18.82
C GLU A 18 -8.53 11.80 -19.13
N CYS A 19 -7.93 11.14 -18.14
CA CYS A 19 -7.48 9.77 -18.31
C CYS A 19 -8.63 8.78 -18.61
N PHE A 20 -9.78 8.94 -17.93
CA PHE A 20 -10.93 8.06 -18.11
C PHE A 20 -11.56 8.14 -19.49
N LYS A 21 -11.47 9.29 -20.18
CA LYS A 21 -11.92 9.43 -21.57
C LYS A 21 -11.25 8.43 -22.55
N HIS A 22 -10.04 7.98 -22.19
CA HIS A 22 -9.22 7.12 -23.04
C HIS A 22 -8.93 5.75 -22.42
N SER A 23 -9.43 5.48 -21.19
CA SER A 23 -9.19 4.24 -20.47
C SER A 23 -10.40 3.31 -20.53
N LYS A 24 -10.16 2.01 -20.52
CA LYS A 24 -11.18 0.97 -20.36
C LYS A 24 -11.23 0.38 -18.96
N VAL A 25 -10.09 0.43 -18.28
CA VAL A 25 -9.92 -0.15 -16.95
C VAL A 25 -9.13 0.83 -16.10
N PHE A 26 -9.54 0.95 -14.84
CA PHE A 26 -8.84 1.70 -13.80
C PHE A 26 -8.49 0.78 -12.65
N VAL A 27 -7.22 0.79 -12.20
CA VAL A 27 -6.80 0.07 -11.01
C VAL A 27 -6.84 1.02 -9.83
N LEU A 28 -7.78 0.79 -8.90
CA LEU A 28 -7.92 1.51 -7.65
C LEU A 28 -7.22 0.72 -6.55
N ILE A 29 -6.27 1.32 -5.87
CA ILE A 29 -5.57 0.71 -4.73
C ILE A 29 -6.00 1.41 -3.44
N SER A 30 -6.57 0.66 -2.48
CA SER A 30 -7.00 1.19 -1.18
C SER A 30 -6.94 0.11 -0.10
N PRO A 31 -6.16 0.28 0.97
CA PRO A 31 -5.15 1.31 1.23
C PRO A 31 -4.04 1.35 0.17
N HIS A 32 -3.66 2.54 -0.25
CA HIS A 32 -2.73 2.73 -1.37
C HIS A 32 -1.29 2.36 -0.97
N ASN A 33 -0.65 1.52 -1.74
CA ASN A 33 0.77 1.19 -1.63
C ASN A 33 1.53 1.93 -2.75
N PRO A 34 2.53 2.78 -2.45
CA PRO A 34 3.31 2.83 -1.19
C PRO A 34 2.84 3.88 -0.15
N THR A 35 1.90 4.77 -0.45
CA THR A 35 1.62 5.96 0.35
C THR A 35 0.87 5.69 1.66
N GLY A 36 0.18 4.54 1.78
CA GLY A 36 -0.66 4.20 2.91
C GLY A 36 -1.99 4.97 3.00
N THR A 37 -2.32 5.73 1.96
CA THR A 37 -3.56 6.52 1.89
C THR A 37 -4.78 5.61 1.80
N ILE A 38 -5.81 5.91 2.59
CA ILE A 38 -7.14 5.29 2.50
C ILE A 38 -8.08 6.32 1.87
N TRP A 39 -8.75 5.93 0.80
CA TRP A 39 -9.71 6.82 0.16
C TRP A 39 -11.03 6.81 0.93
N ASN A 40 -11.48 7.99 1.39
CA ASN A 40 -12.74 8.13 2.07
C ASN A 40 -13.94 7.97 1.11
N LYS A 41 -15.14 7.86 1.68
CA LYS A 41 -16.36 7.59 0.93
C LYS A 41 -16.64 8.65 -0.15
N GLU A 42 -16.40 9.92 0.15
CA GLU A 42 -16.62 11.03 -0.76
C GLU A 42 -15.70 10.95 -2.01
N VAL A 43 -14.44 10.62 -1.79
CA VAL A 43 -13.45 10.38 -2.86
C VAL A 43 -13.87 9.19 -3.71
N LEU A 44 -14.26 8.08 -3.10
CA LEU A 44 -14.72 6.87 -3.80
C LEU A 44 -15.97 7.15 -4.65
N ILE A 45 -16.95 7.87 -4.11
CA ILE A 45 -18.16 8.26 -4.88
C ILE A 45 -17.80 9.12 -6.09
N LYS A 46 -16.84 10.04 -5.98
CA LYS A 46 -16.38 10.83 -7.14
C LYS A 46 -15.73 9.95 -8.19
N ILE A 47 -14.89 8.98 -7.80
CA ILE A 47 -14.30 8.00 -8.71
C ILE A 47 -15.40 7.20 -9.42
N ILE A 48 -16.38 6.69 -8.68
CA ILE A 48 -17.52 5.93 -9.23
C ILE A 48 -18.27 6.76 -10.28
N ASN A 49 -18.59 8.01 -9.97
CA ASN A 49 -19.32 8.87 -10.89
C ASN A 49 -18.56 9.11 -12.20
N LEU A 50 -17.25 9.33 -12.14
CA LEU A 50 -16.41 9.45 -13.33
C LEU A 50 -16.30 8.13 -14.10
N ALA A 51 -16.10 7.00 -13.40
CA ALA A 51 -16.05 5.68 -14.03
C ALA A 51 -17.36 5.36 -14.75
N LYS A 52 -18.50 5.66 -14.12
CA LYS A 52 -19.84 5.51 -14.71
C LYS A 52 -20.02 6.39 -15.94
N LYS A 53 -19.62 7.65 -15.87
CA LYS A 53 -19.70 8.62 -16.97
C LYS A 53 -18.93 8.17 -18.22
N HIS A 54 -17.75 7.57 -18.03
CA HIS A 54 -16.86 7.17 -19.11
C HIS A 54 -16.84 5.65 -19.37
N ASN A 55 -17.71 4.88 -18.70
CA ASN A 55 -17.81 3.43 -18.80
C ASN A 55 -16.48 2.72 -18.58
N VAL A 56 -15.80 3.06 -17.48
CA VAL A 56 -14.50 2.50 -17.09
C VAL A 56 -14.72 1.40 -16.07
N PHE A 57 -14.21 0.19 -16.33
CA PHE A 57 -14.23 -0.94 -15.39
C PHE A 57 -13.20 -0.71 -14.27
N ILE A 58 -13.56 -1.01 -13.03
CA ILE A 58 -12.66 -0.81 -11.88
C ILE A 58 -12.13 -2.14 -11.37
N ILE A 59 -10.81 -2.27 -11.30
CA ILE A 59 -10.14 -3.32 -10.53
C ILE A 59 -9.74 -2.68 -9.20
N SER A 60 -10.40 -3.07 -8.10
CA SER A 60 -10.08 -2.57 -6.78
C SER A 60 -9.12 -3.52 -6.07
N ASP A 61 -7.91 -3.04 -5.81
CA ASP A 61 -6.89 -3.76 -5.04
C ASP A 61 -7.02 -3.39 -3.56
N ASP A 62 -7.72 -4.24 -2.83
CA ASP A 62 -8.03 -4.10 -1.41
C ASP A 62 -7.20 -5.07 -0.55
N VAL A 63 -6.05 -5.55 -1.04
CA VAL A 63 -5.22 -6.55 -0.33
C VAL A 63 -4.68 -6.04 1.01
N HIS A 64 -4.67 -4.74 1.25
CA HIS A 64 -4.29 -4.11 2.50
C HIS A 64 -5.48 -3.65 3.36
N ALA A 65 -6.73 -3.98 3.01
CA ALA A 65 -7.96 -3.49 3.66
C ALA A 65 -7.96 -3.69 5.19
N ASP A 66 -7.48 -4.83 5.68
CA ASP A 66 -7.41 -5.14 7.10
C ASP A 66 -6.42 -4.25 7.87
N PHE A 67 -5.49 -3.58 7.18
CA PHE A 67 -4.53 -2.63 7.78
C PHE A 67 -5.01 -1.17 7.74
N THR A 68 -6.27 -0.93 8.02
CA THR A 68 -6.77 0.38 8.40
C THR A 68 -6.37 0.63 9.84
N LEU A 69 -5.55 1.65 10.09
CA LEU A 69 -4.92 1.92 11.39
C LEU A 69 -5.60 3.07 12.16
N THR A 70 -6.61 3.70 11.56
CA THR A 70 -7.46 4.73 12.17
C THR A 70 -8.84 4.17 12.47
N ASN A 71 -9.71 5.00 13.06
CA ASN A 71 -11.11 4.67 13.29
C ASN A 71 -11.96 4.81 12.02
N ASP A 72 -11.37 5.29 10.92
CA ASP A 72 -12.08 5.41 9.67
C ASP A 72 -12.31 4.03 9.05
N SER A 73 -13.48 3.87 8.45
CA SER A 73 -13.84 2.62 7.81
C SER A 73 -13.20 2.52 6.42
N HIS A 74 -12.62 1.37 6.11
CA HIS A 74 -12.35 1.02 4.73
C HIS A 74 -13.66 0.64 4.02
N TYR A 75 -13.88 1.16 2.82
CA TYR A 75 -15.07 0.89 2.02
C TYR A 75 -14.68 0.07 0.79
N LEU A 76 -15.30 -1.10 0.61
CA LEU A 76 -15.24 -1.79 -0.67
C LEU A 76 -16.06 -0.99 -1.68
N ILE A 77 -15.45 -0.61 -2.79
CA ILE A 77 -16.09 0.28 -3.76
C ILE A 77 -17.39 -0.30 -4.33
N SER A 78 -17.47 -1.63 -4.48
CA SER A 78 -18.66 -2.33 -4.95
C SER A 78 -19.86 -2.22 -4.01
N SER A 79 -19.64 -1.91 -2.73
CA SER A 79 -20.73 -1.73 -1.75
C SER A 79 -21.37 -0.35 -1.81
N LEU A 80 -20.80 0.59 -2.55
CA LEU A 80 -21.22 1.99 -2.56
C LEU A 80 -22.21 2.35 -3.67
N ASP A 81 -22.25 1.59 -4.75
CA ASP A 81 -23.12 1.85 -5.90
C ASP A 81 -23.37 0.56 -6.69
N GLU A 82 -24.63 0.29 -7.07
CA GLU A 82 -25.05 -0.93 -7.77
C GLU A 82 -24.41 -1.02 -9.18
N TRP A 83 -24.23 0.10 -9.87
CA TRP A 83 -23.56 0.11 -11.17
C TRP A 83 -22.12 -0.39 -11.03
N VAL A 84 -21.38 0.14 -10.05
CA VAL A 84 -19.97 -0.23 -9.86
C VAL A 84 -19.82 -1.67 -9.37
N ALA A 85 -20.77 -2.21 -8.62
CA ALA A 85 -20.78 -3.62 -8.25
C ALA A 85 -20.72 -4.51 -9.50
N ASN A 86 -21.50 -4.15 -10.54
CA ASN A 86 -21.51 -4.86 -11.82
C ASN A 86 -20.36 -4.49 -12.79
N HIS A 87 -19.60 -3.43 -12.49
CA HIS A 87 -18.50 -2.92 -13.33
C HIS A 87 -17.17 -2.89 -12.57
N SER A 88 -17.00 -3.79 -11.61
CA SER A 88 -15.76 -3.91 -10.87
C SER A 88 -15.36 -5.35 -10.57
N MET A 89 -14.09 -5.51 -10.23
CA MET A 89 -13.52 -6.68 -9.61
C MET A 89 -12.81 -6.25 -8.34
N ILE A 90 -13.14 -6.87 -7.21
CA ILE A 90 -12.49 -6.61 -5.92
C ILE A 90 -11.45 -7.69 -5.66
N CYS A 91 -10.24 -7.29 -5.36
CA CYS A 91 -9.12 -8.18 -5.05
C CYS A 91 -8.79 -8.10 -3.56
N LEU A 92 -9.00 -9.18 -2.82
CA LEU A 92 -8.69 -9.31 -1.41
C LEU A 92 -7.67 -10.44 -1.20
N SER A 93 -6.80 -10.30 -0.21
CA SER A 93 -5.87 -11.37 0.12
C SER A 93 -5.59 -11.45 1.62
N PRO A 94 -5.75 -12.61 2.25
CA PRO A 94 -5.34 -12.84 3.64
C PRO A 94 -3.81 -12.85 3.80
N ALA A 95 -3.07 -12.95 2.70
CA ALA A 95 -1.62 -13.09 2.70
C ALA A 95 -0.90 -11.92 3.39
N LYS A 96 -1.43 -10.70 3.23
CA LYS A 96 -0.87 -9.51 3.90
C LYS A 96 -1.30 -9.44 5.35
N THR A 97 -2.56 -9.73 5.63
CA THR A 97 -3.15 -9.67 6.97
C THR A 97 -2.48 -10.65 7.92
N PHE A 98 -2.31 -11.88 7.50
CA PHE A 98 -1.82 -12.97 8.34
C PHE A 98 -0.36 -13.37 8.07
N ASN A 99 0.35 -12.58 7.26
CA ASN A 99 1.75 -12.86 6.89
C ASN A 99 1.97 -14.26 6.31
N ILE A 100 1.13 -14.66 5.37
CA ILE A 100 1.14 -15.97 4.71
C ILE A 100 1.30 -15.88 3.18
N PRO A 101 2.22 -15.07 2.64
CA PRO A 101 2.34 -14.89 1.19
C PRO A 101 2.71 -16.19 0.45
N GLY A 102 3.37 -17.12 1.14
CA GLY A 102 3.74 -18.42 0.57
C GLY A 102 2.57 -19.36 0.29
N LEU A 103 1.37 -19.06 0.76
CA LEU A 103 0.16 -19.80 0.38
C LEU A 103 -0.44 -19.35 -0.97
N GLU A 104 0.06 -18.25 -1.55
CA GLU A 104 -0.26 -17.76 -2.89
C GLU A 104 -1.77 -17.71 -3.18
N ILE A 105 -2.56 -17.12 -2.26
CA ILE A 105 -4.00 -17.10 -2.36
C ILE A 105 -4.57 -15.68 -2.32
N ALA A 106 -5.55 -15.45 -3.19
CA ALA A 106 -6.36 -14.24 -3.20
C ALA A 106 -7.83 -14.60 -3.43
N ASN A 107 -8.71 -13.73 -2.97
CA ASN A 107 -10.15 -13.81 -3.23
C ASN A 107 -10.52 -12.71 -4.21
N LEU A 108 -11.14 -13.09 -5.32
CA LEU A 108 -11.64 -12.17 -6.33
C LEU A 108 -13.16 -12.16 -6.28
N ILE A 109 -13.76 -10.98 -6.08
CA ILE A 109 -15.20 -10.80 -6.07
C ILE A 109 -15.57 -10.10 -7.37
N ILE A 110 -16.36 -10.79 -8.21
CA ILE A 110 -16.86 -10.28 -9.49
C ILE A 110 -18.36 -10.55 -9.50
N GLU A 111 -19.18 -9.54 -9.27
CA GLU A 111 -20.64 -9.70 -9.19
C GLU A 111 -21.25 -9.95 -10.56
N ASN A 112 -20.78 -9.27 -11.60
CA ASN A 112 -21.20 -9.48 -12.96
C ASN A 112 -20.90 -10.90 -13.42
N LYS A 113 -21.96 -11.70 -13.66
CA LYS A 113 -21.86 -13.11 -14.03
C LYS A 113 -21.09 -13.33 -15.34
N GLU A 114 -21.35 -12.51 -16.36
CA GLU A 114 -20.70 -12.66 -17.66
C GLU A 114 -19.20 -12.42 -17.58
N ILE A 115 -18.78 -11.37 -16.87
CA ILE A 115 -17.36 -11.06 -16.63
C ILE A 115 -16.71 -12.16 -15.81
N ARG A 116 -17.38 -12.65 -14.77
CA ARG A 116 -16.87 -13.74 -13.93
C ARG A 116 -16.66 -15.03 -14.70
N GLU A 117 -17.61 -15.42 -15.57
CA GLU A 117 -17.49 -16.61 -16.40
C GLU A 117 -16.33 -16.50 -17.41
N LYS A 118 -16.16 -15.32 -18.05
CA LYS A 118 -15.02 -15.04 -18.92
C LYS A 118 -13.71 -15.15 -18.15
N PHE A 119 -13.63 -14.53 -16.97
CA PHE A 119 -12.45 -14.57 -16.11
C PHE A 119 -12.06 -16.00 -15.71
N ILE A 120 -13.04 -16.81 -15.26
CA ILE A 120 -12.81 -18.21 -14.90
C ILE A 120 -12.29 -19.00 -16.11
N LYS A 121 -12.87 -18.79 -17.29
CA LYS A 121 -12.42 -19.45 -18.53
C LYS A 121 -10.97 -19.15 -18.85
N GLU A 122 -10.56 -17.88 -18.73
CA GLU A 122 -9.16 -17.48 -18.98
C GLU A 122 -8.21 -18.06 -17.91
N MET A 123 -8.60 -18.07 -16.64
CA MET A 123 -7.80 -18.71 -15.59
C MET A 123 -7.61 -20.20 -15.87
N MET A 124 -8.66 -20.91 -16.26
CA MET A 124 -8.58 -22.34 -16.62
C MET A 124 -7.66 -22.57 -17.82
N ALA A 125 -7.72 -21.71 -18.83
CA ALA A 125 -6.86 -21.80 -20.00
C ALA A 125 -5.36 -21.62 -19.64
N LEU A 126 -5.07 -20.82 -18.60
CA LEU A 126 -3.71 -20.64 -18.05
C LEU A 126 -3.29 -21.75 -17.06
N GLY A 127 -4.16 -22.74 -16.79
CA GLY A 127 -3.91 -23.79 -15.81
C GLY A 127 -4.05 -23.34 -14.35
N ILE A 128 -4.63 -22.17 -14.11
CA ILE A 128 -4.86 -21.63 -12.75
C ILE A 128 -6.27 -22.05 -12.31
N HIS A 129 -6.39 -23.21 -11.72
CA HIS A 129 -7.71 -23.74 -11.35
C HIS A 129 -7.81 -24.28 -9.92
N ASN A 130 -6.70 -24.60 -9.27
CA ASN A 130 -6.71 -25.11 -7.91
C ASN A 130 -5.80 -24.28 -7.02
N PRO A 131 -6.30 -23.75 -5.87
CA PRO A 131 -5.43 -23.18 -4.87
C PRO A 131 -4.54 -24.26 -4.23
N ASN A 132 -3.48 -23.84 -3.59
CA ASN A 132 -2.67 -24.73 -2.75
C ASN A 132 -3.60 -25.45 -1.75
N TYR A 133 -3.40 -26.77 -1.58
CA TYR A 133 -4.27 -27.62 -0.75
C TYR A 133 -4.43 -27.12 0.70
N PHE A 134 -3.38 -26.55 1.28
CA PHE A 134 -3.41 -26.01 2.63
C PHE A 134 -3.96 -24.59 2.73
N SER A 135 -4.14 -23.90 1.64
CA SER A 135 -4.57 -22.49 1.63
C SER A 135 -5.98 -22.31 2.17
N ILE A 136 -6.94 -23.15 1.72
CA ILE A 136 -8.35 -23.01 2.12
C ILE A 136 -8.55 -23.27 3.62
N PRO A 137 -8.10 -24.41 4.21
CA PRO A 137 -8.26 -24.64 5.64
C PRO A 137 -7.48 -23.60 6.48
N ALA A 138 -6.32 -23.13 6.01
CA ALA A 138 -5.59 -22.08 6.69
C ALA A 138 -6.40 -20.77 6.76
N ILE A 139 -6.96 -20.31 5.63
CA ILE A 139 -7.77 -19.08 5.59
C ILE A 139 -8.98 -19.19 6.50
N ILE A 140 -9.72 -20.30 6.43
CA ILE A 140 -10.89 -20.51 7.29
C ILE A 140 -10.50 -20.40 8.76
N SER A 141 -9.41 -21.05 9.16
CA SER A 141 -8.92 -21.00 10.54
C SER A 141 -8.46 -19.61 10.95
N LEU A 142 -7.74 -18.90 10.09
CA LEU A 142 -7.23 -17.57 10.38
C LEU A 142 -8.36 -16.55 10.58
N TYR A 143 -9.32 -16.48 9.68
CA TYR A 143 -10.45 -15.56 9.83
C TYR A 143 -11.39 -15.94 10.97
N LYS A 144 -11.52 -17.24 11.28
CA LYS A 144 -12.38 -17.70 12.36
C LYS A 144 -11.78 -17.52 13.76
N TYR A 145 -10.47 -17.63 13.91
CA TYR A 145 -9.84 -17.75 15.22
C TYR A 145 -8.74 -16.71 15.53
N CYS A 146 -8.30 -15.92 14.54
CA CYS A 146 -7.15 -15.03 14.70
C CYS A 146 -7.51 -13.53 14.67
N THR A 147 -8.75 -13.15 14.92
CA THR A 147 -9.19 -11.76 14.96
C THR A 147 -8.40 -10.96 16.00
N ASP A 148 -8.25 -11.49 17.22
CA ASP A 148 -7.51 -10.82 18.29
C ASP A 148 -6.04 -10.59 17.91
N TRP A 149 -5.42 -11.55 17.23
CA TRP A 149 -4.05 -11.40 16.74
C TRP A 149 -3.93 -10.22 15.74
N VAL A 150 -4.90 -10.07 14.83
CA VAL A 150 -4.92 -8.94 13.88
C VAL A 150 -5.06 -7.60 14.61
N ILE A 151 -5.93 -7.53 15.63
CA ILE A 151 -6.11 -6.32 16.45
C ILE A 151 -4.80 -5.94 17.15
N TYR A 152 -4.13 -6.90 17.81
CA TYR A 152 -2.83 -6.67 18.44
C TYR A 152 -1.76 -6.27 17.43
N LEU A 153 -1.72 -6.91 16.26
CA LEU A 153 -0.76 -6.59 15.20
C LEU A 153 -0.95 -5.16 14.69
N LYS A 154 -2.18 -4.72 14.47
CA LYS A 154 -2.48 -3.35 14.04
C LYS A 154 -1.97 -2.32 15.04
N GLU A 155 -2.23 -2.53 16.31
CA GLU A 155 -1.75 -1.64 17.38
C GLU A 155 -0.21 -1.65 17.47
N TYR A 156 0.39 -2.82 17.33
CA TYR A 156 1.84 -2.98 17.30
C TYR A 156 2.48 -2.20 16.14
N ILE A 157 1.91 -2.30 14.93
CA ILE A 157 2.36 -1.57 13.75
C ILE A 157 2.19 -0.06 13.92
N LYS A 158 1.05 0.38 14.47
CA LYS A 158 0.79 1.79 14.77
C LYS A 158 1.84 2.37 15.71
N ASN A 159 2.19 1.62 16.75
CA ASN A 159 3.27 2.00 17.66
C ASN A 159 4.64 2.03 16.98
N ASN A 160 4.95 1.05 16.10
CA ASN A 160 6.19 1.07 15.33
C ASN A 160 6.27 2.29 14.40
N LYS A 161 5.18 2.65 13.71
CA LYS A 161 5.12 3.88 12.89
C LYS A 161 5.40 5.14 13.72
N LYS A 162 4.82 5.22 14.93
CA LYS A 162 5.06 6.33 15.85
C LYS A 162 6.52 6.43 16.24
N ILE A 163 7.15 5.31 16.61
CA ILE A 163 8.58 5.25 16.98
C ILE A 163 9.47 5.76 15.82
N VAL A 164 9.21 5.32 14.59
CA VAL A 164 9.99 5.79 13.43
C VAL A 164 9.83 7.30 13.24
N LYS A 165 8.60 7.81 13.36
CA LYS A 165 8.32 9.25 13.21
C LYS A 165 9.05 10.07 14.27
N GLU A 166 8.99 9.67 15.53
CA GLU A 166 9.67 10.34 16.64
C GLU A 166 11.19 10.29 16.45
N PHE A 167 11.72 9.13 16.08
CA PHE A 167 13.16 8.93 15.85
C PHE A 167 13.70 9.83 14.72
N PHE A 168 13.01 9.87 13.57
CA PHE A 168 13.46 10.71 12.47
C PHE A 168 13.31 12.21 12.79
N ASN A 169 12.25 12.61 13.47
CA ASN A 169 12.11 14.01 13.91
C ASN A 169 13.26 14.45 14.84
N GLU A 170 13.74 13.54 15.68
CA GLU A 170 14.84 13.83 16.63
C GLU A 170 16.22 13.80 15.96
N TYR A 171 16.49 12.80 15.13
CA TYR A 171 17.85 12.53 14.63
C TYR A 171 18.07 12.89 13.17
N ILE A 172 17.05 12.91 12.32
CA ILE A 172 17.15 13.23 10.89
C ILE A 172 15.92 14.04 10.46
N PRO A 173 15.72 15.26 10.98
CA PRO A 173 14.48 16.05 10.80
C PRO A 173 14.23 16.49 9.34
N LEU A 174 15.18 16.28 8.45
CA LEU A 174 15.02 16.51 7.01
C LEU A 174 14.26 15.39 6.29
N LEU A 175 14.01 14.25 6.95
CA LEU A 175 13.13 13.20 6.44
C LEU A 175 11.67 13.53 6.79
N ASP A 176 10.81 13.60 5.78
CA ASP A 176 9.38 13.82 5.97
C ASP A 176 8.61 12.52 5.76
N ILE A 177 7.92 12.04 6.79
CA ILE A 177 7.05 10.86 6.66
C ILE A 177 5.68 11.30 6.15
N THR A 178 5.22 10.67 5.05
CA THR A 178 3.85 10.83 4.55
C THR A 178 2.84 10.42 5.62
N GLU A 179 1.84 11.24 5.85
CA GLU A 179 0.73 10.87 6.73
C GLU A 179 -0.10 9.76 6.09
N SER A 180 -0.21 8.65 6.79
CA SER A 180 -0.86 7.45 6.28
C SER A 180 -1.72 6.77 7.32
N ASP A 181 -2.95 6.45 6.93
CA ASP A 181 -3.96 5.83 7.77
C ASP A 181 -4.00 4.31 7.60
N GLY A 182 -3.29 3.80 6.61
CA GLY A 182 -3.27 2.38 6.28
C GLY A 182 -1.88 1.78 6.13
N THR A 183 -1.86 0.50 5.90
CA THR A 183 -0.71 -0.38 5.67
C THR A 183 0.31 -0.41 6.82
N TYR A 184 1.26 -1.33 6.74
CA TYR A 184 2.44 -1.40 7.62
C TYR A 184 3.69 -0.79 6.97
N LEU A 185 3.47 0.05 5.95
CA LEU A 185 4.52 0.70 5.16
C LEU A 185 4.58 2.18 5.52
N LEU A 186 5.78 2.75 5.50
CA LEU A 186 6.01 4.17 5.58
C LEU A 186 6.59 4.65 4.24
N TRP A 187 6.04 5.72 3.71
CA TRP A 187 6.52 6.41 2.53
C TRP A 187 7.22 7.69 2.98
N ILE A 188 8.52 7.78 2.73
CA ILE A 188 9.40 8.75 3.37
C ILE A 188 10.02 9.63 2.29
N ASN A 189 9.77 10.93 2.39
CA ASN A 189 10.32 11.95 1.51
C ASN A 189 11.71 12.38 2.03
N TYR A 190 12.73 12.31 1.17
CA TYR A 190 14.09 12.72 1.47
C TYR A 190 14.57 13.93 0.64
N LYS A 191 13.70 14.60 -0.10
CA LYS A 191 14.05 15.71 -1.01
C LYS A 191 14.79 16.86 -0.27
N LYS A 192 14.48 17.08 1.01
CA LYS A 192 15.15 18.10 1.83
C LYS A 192 16.62 17.79 2.13
N LEU A 193 17.07 16.55 1.95
CA LEU A 193 18.47 16.17 2.11
C LEU A 193 19.35 16.63 0.94
N SER A 194 18.74 17.03 -0.18
CA SER A 194 19.44 17.44 -1.41
C SER A 194 20.42 16.39 -1.95
N ILE A 195 20.14 15.11 -1.71
CA ILE A 195 20.88 13.97 -2.23
C ILE A 195 20.08 13.28 -3.33
N ASN A 196 20.76 12.64 -4.28
CA ASN A 196 20.12 11.83 -5.31
C ASN A 196 19.84 10.39 -4.81
N GLU A 197 19.12 9.60 -5.61
CA GLU A 197 18.72 8.23 -5.24
C GLU A 197 19.93 7.28 -5.07
N ASN A 198 21.01 7.47 -5.83
CA ASN A 198 22.22 6.65 -5.67
C ASN A 198 22.91 6.94 -4.33
N GLU A 199 22.95 8.19 -3.91
CA GLU A 199 23.48 8.60 -2.61
C GLU A 199 22.60 8.09 -1.47
N LEU A 200 21.25 8.15 -1.62
CA LEU A 200 20.34 7.53 -0.69
C LEU A 200 20.57 6.02 -0.58
N ALA A 201 20.65 5.32 -1.71
CA ALA A 201 20.90 3.88 -1.74
C ALA A 201 22.25 3.53 -1.10
N TYR A 202 23.28 4.30 -1.36
CA TYR A 202 24.59 4.13 -0.72
C TYR A 202 24.51 4.32 0.80
N TRP A 203 23.86 5.39 1.27
CA TRP A 203 23.64 5.61 2.71
C TRP A 203 22.88 4.45 3.34
N ILE A 204 21.71 4.11 2.82
CA ILE A 204 20.82 3.12 3.46
C ILE A 204 21.37 1.70 3.33
N ASN A 205 21.78 1.28 2.13
CA ASN A 205 22.20 -0.10 1.89
C ASN A 205 23.64 -0.39 2.32
N ASN A 206 24.57 0.55 2.05
CA ASN A 206 26.00 0.29 2.27
C ASN A 206 26.45 0.78 3.65
N LEU A 207 26.19 2.03 4.01
CA LEU A 207 26.63 2.58 5.29
C LEU A 207 25.77 2.05 6.44
N SER A 208 24.44 2.03 6.28
CA SER A 208 23.52 1.61 7.34
C SER A 208 23.25 0.10 7.33
N ARG A 209 23.49 -0.58 6.22
CA ARG A 209 23.17 -2.02 6.04
C ARG A 209 21.70 -2.32 6.35
N VAL A 210 20.81 -1.44 5.91
CA VAL A 210 19.36 -1.58 5.99
C VAL A 210 18.81 -1.62 4.58
N LYS A 211 17.84 -2.50 4.30
CA LYS A 211 17.19 -2.57 2.99
C LYS A 211 15.85 -1.86 3.03
N VAL A 212 15.64 -0.97 2.06
CA VAL A 212 14.36 -0.29 1.78
C VAL A 212 14.00 -0.47 0.31
N SER A 213 12.78 -0.14 -0.08
CA SER A 213 12.43 -0.01 -1.51
C SER A 213 12.67 1.43 -1.94
N LEU A 214 13.38 1.63 -3.04
CA LEU A 214 13.66 2.95 -3.59
C LEU A 214 12.42 3.51 -4.30
N GLY A 215 12.32 4.83 -4.37
CA GLY A 215 11.17 5.48 -4.97
C GLY A 215 10.98 5.18 -6.45
N SER A 216 12.08 5.06 -7.20
CA SER A 216 12.08 4.69 -8.61
C SER A 216 11.39 3.35 -8.92
N GLU A 217 11.36 2.41 -7.95
CA GLU A 217 10.63 1.14 -8.07
C GLU A 217 9.11 1.34 -8.21
N PHE A 218 8.59 2.54 -7.87
CA PHE A 218 7.16 2.89 -7.92
C PHE A 218 6.80 3.85 -9.05
N GLY A 219 7.70 4.04 -10.00
CA GLY A 219 7.53 4.95 -11.12
C GLY A 219 8.16 6.32 -10.89
N LYS A 220 8.04 7.19 -11.89
CA LYS A 220 8.69 8.51 -11.90
C LYS A 220 8.26 9.41 -10.74
N GLU A 221 7.02 9.29 -10.30
CA GLU A 221 6.46 10.09 -9.20
C GLU A 221 6.99 9.66 -7.83
N GLY A 222 7.68 8.51 -7.76
CA GLY A 222 8.39 8.03 -6.57
C GLY A 222 9.74 8.69 -6.34
N ASP A 223 10.25 9.48 -7.29
CA ASP A 223 11.52 10.18 -7.14
C ASP A 223 11.55 11.10 -5.90
N GLY A 224 12.62 11.02 -5.13
CA GLY A 224 12.76 11.73 -3.87
C GLY A 224 12.07 11.07 -2.68
N PHE A 225 11.63 9.82 -2.81
CA PHE A 225 11.02 9.02 -1.75
C PHE A 225 11.68 7.65 -1.61
N PHE A 226 11.46 7.02 -0.46
CA PHE A 226 11.71 5.59 -0.27
C PHE A 226 10.64 4.97 0.64
N ARG A 227 10.43 3.65 0.51
CA ARG A 227 9.45 2.92 1.30
C ARG A 227 10.14 2.05 2.35
N MET A 228 9.71 2.19 3.61
CA MET A 228 10.17 1.38 4.73
C MET A 228 9.04 0.49 5.26
N ASN A 229 9.31 -0.80 5.43
CA ASN A 229 8.40 -1.75 6.09
C ASN A 229 8.67 -1.72 7.61
N VAL A 230 7.60 -1.55 8.42
CA VAL A 230 7.69 -1.51 9.89
C VAL A 230 7.01 -2.72 10.57
N ALA A 231 6.52 -3.69 9.79
CA ALA A 231 5.96 -4.94 10.32
C ALA A 231 7.08 -5.91 10.72
N MET A 232 7.82 -5.55 11.75
CA MET A 232 8.92 -6.32 12.29
C MET A 232 8.99 -6.19 13.81
N PRO A 233 9.71 -7.10 14.52
CA PRO A 233 9.95 -6.96 15.95
C PRO A 233 10.60 -5.61 16.27
N ARG A 234 10.16 -4.99 17.38
CA ARG A 234 10.58 -3.62 17.78
C ARG A 234 12.09 -3.51 17.98
N GLU A 235 12.72 -4.52 18.54
CA GLU A 235 14.17 -4.55 18.71
C GLU A 235 14.90 -4.42 17.37
N LYS A 236 14.43 -5.14 16.34
CA LYS A 236 14.99 -5.06 14.99
C LYS A 236 14.71 -3.72 14.32
N LEU A 237 13.56 -3.14 14.58
CA LEU A 237 13.23 -1.80 14.10
C LEU A 237 14.18 -0.76 14.71
N LEU A 238 14.37 -0.78 16.02
CA LEU A 238 15.27 0.15 16.72
C LEU A 238 16.73 -0.05 16.29
N GLU A 239 17.17 -1.28 16.10
CA GLU A 239 18.50 -1.58 15.54
C GLU A 239 18.65 -0.95 14.14
N ALA A 240 17.67 -1.13 13.25
CA ALA A 240 17.69 -0.55 11.91
C ALA A 240 17.72 0.97 11.94
N LEU A 241 16.92 1.60 12.80
CA LEU A 241 16.89 3.06 12.96
C LEU A 241 18.23 3.61 13.44
N ASN A 242 18.87 2.97 14.42
CA ASN A 242 20.20 3.35 14.90
C ASN A 242 21.27 3.20 13.81
N ARG A 243 21.19 2.15 12.99
CA ARG A 243 22.09 1.99 11.85
C ARG A 243 21.88 3.09 10.79
N ILE A 244 20.63 3.47 10.51
CA ILE A 244 20.30 4.58 9.60
C ILE A 244 20.89 5.88 10.10
N LYS A 245 20.72 6.19 11.39
CA LYS A 245 21.32 7.38 12.03
C LYS A 245 22.85 7.39 11.91
N ASN A 246 23.50 6.27 12.29
CA ASN A 246 24.95 6.18 12.22
C ASN A 246 25.47 6.31 10.78
N GLY A 247 24.79 5.67 9.82
CA GLY A 247 25.12 5.81 8.40
C GLY A 247 24.94 7.23 7.89
N PHE A 248 23.95 7.97 8.39
CA PHE A 248 23.75 9.38 8.05
C PHE A 248 24.89 10.27 8.57
N CYS A 249 25.36 10.04 9.78
CA CYS A 249 26.54 10.74 10.30
C CYS A 249 27.80 10.47 9.44
N LEU A 250 27.97 9.22 8.97
CA LEU A 250 29.08 8.87 8.09
C LEU A 250 28.97 9.49 6.69
N LEU A 251 27.74 9.65 6.18
CA LEU A 251 27.51 10.34 4.90
C LEU A 251 27.93 11.82 4.99
N ASN A 252 27.48 12.51 6.03
CA ASN A 252 27.78 13.94 6.23
C ASN A 252 29.25 14.23 6.55
N ASN A 253 29.98 13.28 7.14
CA ASN A 253 31.42 13.45 7.44
C ASN A 253 32.32 13.22 6.20
N ARG A 254 31.79 12.92 5.03
CA ARG A 254 32.54 12.78 3.77
C ARG A 254 32.67 14.10 2.98
N GLU A 255 31.98 15.15 3.38
CA GLU A 255 32.02 16.47 2.73
C GLU A 255 33.11 17.38 3.31
N ILE A 256 34.15 16.78 3.97
CA ILE A 256 35.34 17.54 4.45
C ILE A 256 36.60 17.00 3.78
#